data_6589b023da1a9097d0e59de251ac4bdf
#
_entry.id   6589b023da1a9097d0e59de251ac4bdf
#
_cell.length_a   1.000
_cell.length_b   1.000
_cell.length_c   1.000
_cell.angle_alpha   90.00
_cell.angle_beta   90.00
_cell.angle_gamma   90.00
#
_symmetry.space_group_name_H-M   'P 1'
#
loop_
_entity.id
_entity.type
_entity.pdbx_description
1 polymer ?
#
loop_
_entity_poly.entity_id
_entity_poly.type
_entity_poly.pdbx_seq_one_letter_code
_entity_poly.pdbx_strand_id
1 'polypeptide(L)' 'MLNKLYHIYSDGKCLHANLNEDSFNGLWEYYFMEGVKCEYEVCDVRKEVMVEASY' A
#
# COMPACT_ATOMS: atom_id res chain seq x y z
N MET A 1 9.22 -14.68 4.86
CA MET A 1 8.88 -13.36 5.37
C MET A 1 7.88 -12.66 4.46
N LEU A 2 6.87 -12.08 5.04
CA LEU A 2 5.81 -11.45 4.27
C LEU A 2 6.18 -10.02 3.91
N ASN A 3 6.12 -9.72 2.64
CA ASN A 3 6.31 -8.37 2.17
C ASN A 3 4.98 -7.85 1.66
N LYS A 4 4.52 -6.78 2.28
CA LYS A 4 3.29 -6.14 1.87
C LYS A 4 3.59 -4.80 1.27
N LEU A 5 2.93 -4.52 0.16
CA LEU A 5 3.01 -3.23 -0.48
C LEU A 5 1.67 -2.55 -0.38
N TYR A 6 1.72 -1.25 -0.13
CA TYR A 6 0.51 -0.48 0.09
C TYR A 6 0.38 0.56 -1.01
N HIS A 7 -0.85 0.81 -1.39
CA HIS A 7 -1.19 1.86 -2.34
C HIS A 7 -2.17 2.79 -1.69
N ILE A 8 -1.96 4.08 -1.84
CA ILE A 8 -2.84 5.08 -1.27
C ILE A 8 -3.56 5.80 -2.41
N TYR A 9 -4.87 5.86 -2.29
CA TYR A 9 -5.72 6.50 -3.29
C TYR A 9 -6.48 7.64 -2.64
N SER A 10 -6.77 8.66 -3.42
CA SER A 10 -7.62 9.75 -2.98
C SER A 10 -8.41 10.22 -4.18
N ASP A 11 -9.72 10.31 -3.99
CA ASP A 11 -10.60 10.81 -5.03
C ASP A 11 -10.46 10.03 -6.33
N GLY A 12 -10.28 8.71 -6.21
CA GLY A 12 -10.15 7.85 -7.37
C GLY A 12 -8.78 7.87 -8.03
N LYS A 13 -7.82 8.58 -7.45
CA LYS A 13 -6.48 8.66 -8.01
C LYS A 13 -5.48 8.01 -7.08
N CYS A 14 -4.50 7.33 -7.67
CA CYS A 14 -3.44 6.71 -6.90
C CYS A 14 -2.39 7.76 -6.58
N LEU A 15 -2.28 8.10 -5.30
CA LEU A 15 -1.29 9.07 -4.87
C LEU A 15 0.07 8.43 -4.68
N HIS A 16 0.11 7.24 -4.12
CA HIS A 16 1.35 6.52 -3.87
C HIS A 16 1.14 5.06 -4.14
N ALA A 17 2.18 4.43 -4.66
CA ALA A 17 2.11 3.00 -4.98
C ALA A 17 3.36 2.32 -4.46
N ASN A 18 3.23 1.02 -4.19
CA ASN A 18 4.35 0.18 -3.80
C ASN A 18 5.08 0.70 -2.57
N LEU A 19 4.31 1.13 -1.58
CA LEU A 19 4.87 1.60 -0.32
C LEU A 19 5.09 0.43 0.62
N ASN A 20 6.22 0.42 1.30
CA ASN A 20 6.39 -0.54 2.37
C ASN A 20 5.62 -0.08 3.60
N GLU A 21 5.59 -0.92 4.63
CA GLU A 21 4.76 -0.63 5.80
C GLU A 21 5.19 0.66 6.50
N ASP A 22 6.48 0.87 6.63
CA ASP A 22 6.97 2.06 7.31
C ASP A 22 6.58 3.32 6.56
N SER A 23 6.79 3.33 5.27
CA SER A 23 6.44 4.49 4.45
C SER A 23 4.92 4.71 4.46
N PHE A 24 4.18 3.62 4.35
CA PHE A 24 2.72 3.74 4.36
C PHE A 24 2.23 4.35 5.67
N ASN A 25 2.73 3.87 6.80
CA ASN A 25 2.27 4.37 8.08
C ASN A 25 2.54 5.86 8.23
N GLY A 26 3.72 6.30 7.80
CA GLY A 26 4.05 7.72 7.88
C GLY A 26 3.17 8.58 7.01
N LEU A 27 2.97 8.16 5.76
CA LEU A 27 2.14 8.93 4.85
C LEU A 27 0.68 8.89 5.26
N TRP A 28 0.21 7.74 5.73
CA TRP A 28 -1.19 7.61 6.15
C TRP A 28 -1.48 8.54 7.30
N GLU A 29 -0.58 8.60 8.26
CA GLU A 29 -0.76 9.48 9.41
C GLU A 29 -0.73 10.94 8.98
N TYR A 30 0.17 11.27 8.06
CA TYR A 30 0.27 12.63 7.56
C TYR A 30 -1.06 13.06 6.92
N TYR A 31 -1.59 12.23 6.05
CA TYR A 31 -2.84 12.58 5.38
C TYR A 31 -4.01 12.62 6.35
N PHE A 32 -3.99 11.75 7.33
CA PHE A 32 -5.05 11.74 8.33
C PHE A 32 -5.06 13.06 9.11
N MET A 33 -3.90 13.53 9.50
CA MET A 33 -3.80 14.77 10.25
C MET A 33 -4.14 15.97 9.40
N GLU A 34 -3.86 15.89 8.11
CA GLU A 34 -4.21 16.99 7.20
C GLU A 34 -5.69 17.00 6.84
N GLY A 35 -6.42 15.97 7.21
CA GLY A 35 -7.82 15.91 6.88
C GLY A 35 -8.11 15.48 5.46
N VAL A 36 -7.14 14.88 4.79
CA VAL A 36 -7.32 14.41 3.43
C VAL A 36 -8.00 13.05 3.47
N LYS A 37 -9.05 12.92 2.66
CA LYS A 37 -9.75 11.65 2.55
C LYS A 37 -8.96 10.71 1.67
N CYS A 38 -8.51 9.60 2.24
CA CYS A 38 -7.72 8.64 1.51
C CYS A 38 -8.23 7.24 1.74
N GLU A 39 -7.97 6.39 0.76
CA GLU A 39 -8.23 4.96 0.85
C GLU A 39 -6.93 4.24 0.57
N TYR A 40 -6.85 2.99 1.00
CA TYR A 40 -5.63 2.25 0.76
C TYR A 40 -5.96 0.82 0.35
N GLU A 41 -4.98 0.22 -0.31
CA GLU A 41 -5.06 -1.16 -0.74
C GLU A 41 -3.77 -1.86 -0.37
N VAL A 42 -3.87 -3.11 0.05
CA VAL A 42 -2.71 -3.91 0.44
C VAL A 42 -2.49 -5.00 -0.58
N CYS A 43 -1.27 -5.08 -1.10
CA CYS A 43 -0.86 -6.15 -1.99
C CYS A 43 0.12 -7.06 -1.26
N ASP A 44 -0.12 -8.35 -1.38
CA ASP A 44 0.76 -9.35 -0.76
C ASP A 44 1.71 -9.87 -1.81
N VAL A 45 2.93 -9.34 -1.81
CA VAL A 45 3.93 -9.71 -2.80
C VAL A 45 4.29 -11.18 -2.71
N ARG A 46 4.31 -11.72 -1.49
CA ARG A 46 4.65 -13.11 -1.32
C ARG A 46 3.68 -14.02 -2.05
N LYS A 47 2.41 -13.64 -2.04
CA LYS A 47 1.39 -14.45 -2.71
C LYS A 47 1.65 -14.54 -4.19
N GLU A 48 2.07 -13.44 -4.79
CA GLU A 48 2.39 -13.45 -6.21
C GLU A 48 3.57 -14.33 -6.51
N VAL A 49 4.60 -14.27 -5.66
CA VAL A 49 5.79 -15.08 -5.84
C VAL A 49 5.44 -16.56 -5.77
N MET A 50 4.57 -16.91 -4.83
CA MET A 50 4.17 -18.31 -4.70
C MET A 50 3.45 -18.82 -5.93
N VAL A 51 2.60 -17.98 -6.51
CA VAL A 51 1.89 -18.38 -7.72
C VAL A 51 2.86 -18.64 -8.85
N GLU A 52 3.85 -17.81 -9.00
CA GLU A 52 4.86 -18.01 -10.03
C GLU A 52 5.67 -19.26 -9.77
N ALA A 53 5.98 -19.50 -8.52
CA ALA A 53 6.80 -20.65 -8.17
C ALA A 53 6.09 -21.97 -8.43
N SER A 54 4.79 -21.95 -8.50
CA SER A 54 4.04 -23.17 -8.71
C SER A 54 4.17 -23.70 -10.14
N TYR A 55 4.79 -22.97 -11.00
CA TYR A 55 5.10 -23.46 -12.33
C TYR A 55 6.49 -24.04 -12.39
#